data_f6ef077229e839704c414698d3bf1873
#
_entry.id   f6ef077229e839704c414698d3bf1873
#
_cell.length_a   1.000
_cell.length_b   1.000
_cell.length_c   1.000
_cell.angle_alpha   90.00
_cell.angle_beta   90.00
_cell.angle_gamma   90.00
#
_symmetry.space_group_name_H-M   'P 1'
#
loop_
_entity.id
_entity.type
_entity.pdbx_description
1 polymer ?
#
loop_
_entity_poly.entity_id
_entity_poly.type
_entity_poly.pdbx_seq_one_letter_code
_entity_poly.pdbx_strand_id
1 'polypeptide(L)'
;MEILKKTREKYSKEFRLSKEDLFFAMHEAMKKVDENSKVFIDTYPRAASVNNIYPGTKNAEDFDDWTVGFWTGMLWLSYEMTENEKYRKIAEYQLKGYKTRIEN
;
A
#
# COMPACT_ATOMS: atom_id res chain seq x y z
N MET A 1 2.16 -32.15 3.33
CA MET A 1 1.36 -31.88 2.12
C MET A 1 -0.14 -32.08 2.36
N GLU A 2 -0.55 -33.18 2.97
CA GLU A 2 -1.96 -33.38 3.32
C GLU A 2 -2.48 -32.36 4.33
N ILE A 3 -1.65 -31.94 5.30
CA ILE A 3 -2.03 -30.93 6.29
C ILE A 3 -2.34 -29.60 5.62
N LEU A 4 -1.51 -29.20 4.65
CA LEU A 4 -1.72 -27.95 3.91
C LEU A 4 -2.98 -28.02 3.04
N LYS A 5 -3.24 -29.20 2.42
CA LYS A 5 -4.43 -29.41 1.61
C LYS A 5 -5.69 -29.32 2.47
N LYS A 6 -5.72 -29.99 3.63
CA LYS A 6 -6.85 -29.95 4.55
C LYS A 6 -7.10 -28.54 5.09
N THR A 7 -6.04 -27.82 5.41
CA THR A 7 -6.14 -26.42 5.88
C THR A 7 -6.72 -25.55 4.78
N ARG A 8 -6.25 -25.70 3.56
CA ARG A 8 -6.77 -24.96 2.40
C ARG A 8 -8.25 -25.24 2.16
N GLU A 9 -8.64 -26.51 2.22
CA GLU A 9 -10.04 -26.92 2.05
C GLU A 9 -10.92 -26.36 3.16
N LYS A 10 -10.45 -26.37 4.41
CA LYS A 10 -11.15 -25.81 5.55
C LYS A 10 -11.40 -24.32 5.36
N TYR A 11 -10.36 -23.54 5.04
CA TYR A 11 -10.48 -22.10 4.86
C TYR A 11 -11.33 -21.74 3.64
N SER A 12 -11.28 -22.50 2.57
CA SER A 12 -12.12 -22.24 1.41
C SER A 12 -13.59 -22.51 1.68
N LYS A 13 -13.92 -23.41 2.62
CA LYS A 13 -15.30 -23.65 3.05
C LYS A 13 -15.81 -22.58 4.01
N GLU A 14 -14.96 -22.15 4.97
CA GLU A 14 -15.34 -21.19 6.00
C GLU A 14 -15.32 -19.74 5.50
N PHE A 15 -14.42 -19.42 4.57
CA PHE A 15 -14.21 -18.07 4.06
C PHE A 15 -14.44 -18.00 2.57
N ARG A 16 -15.66 -18.38 2.13
CA ARG A 16 -16.04 -18.23 0.73
C ARG A 16 -16.27 -16.76 0.42
N LEU A 17 -15.28 -16.16 -0.23
CA LEU A 17 -15.43 -14.81 -0.76
C LEU A 17 -15.99 -14.92 -2.18
N SER A 18 -17.09 -14.22 -2.45
CA SER A 18 -17.61 -14.08 -3.80
C SER A 18 -16.77 -13.07 -4.58
N LYS A 19 -16.96 -13.05 -5.91
CA LYS A 19 -16.32 -12.01 -6.73
C LYS A 19 -16.76 -10.61 -6.29
N GLU A 20 -18.03 -10.47 -5.90
CA GLU A 20 -18.57 -9.20 -5.42
C GLU A 20 -17.87 -8.74 -4.14
N ASP A 21 -17.58 -9.67 -3.20
CA ASP A 21 -16.86 -9.35 -1.97
C ASP A 21 -15.45 -8.88 -2.29
N LEU A 22 -14.77 -9.53 -3.23
CA LEU A 22 -13.43 -9.13 -3.66
C LEU A 22 -13.42 -7.76 -4.31
N PHE A 23 -14.37 -7.51 -5.22
CA PHE A 23 -14.49 -6.21 -5.87
C PHE A 23 -14.82 -5.10 -4.88
N PHE A 24 -15.68 -5.39 -3.89
CA PHE A 24 -15.99 -4.43 -2.84
C PHE A 24 -14.73 -4.10 -2.03
N ALA A 25 -13.96 -5.12 -1.61
CA ALA A 25 -12.74 -4.91 -0.85
C ALA A 25 -11.72 -4.11 -1.64
N MET A 26 -11.54 -4.42 -2.93
CA MET A 26 -10.64 -3.68 -3.81
C MET A 26 -11.08 -2.23 -3.98
N HIS A 27 -12.38 -2.01 -4.15
CA HIS A 27 -12.94 -0.66 -4.28
C HIS A 27 -12.68 0.17 -3.02
N GLU A 28 -12.90 -0.42 -1.85
CA GLU A 28 -12.65 0.27 -0.58
C GLU A 28 -11.16 0.57 -0.39
N ALA A 29 -10.29 -0.38 -0.73
CA ALA A 29 -8.85 -0.17 -0.67
C ALA A 29 -8.41 0.96 -1.60
N MET A 30 -8.92 0.97 -2.83
CA MET A 30 -8.61 2.02 -3.81
C MET A 30 -9.10 3.39 -3.36
N LYS A 31 -10.26 3.43 -2.71
CA LYS A 31 -10.79 4.67 -2.14
C LYS A 31 -9.85 5.23 -1.09
N LYS A 32 -9.32 4.38 -0.21
CA LYS A 32 -8.35 4.78 0.81
C LYS A 32 -7.05 5.27 0.19
N VAL A 33 -6.54 4.59 -0.82
CA VAL A 33 -5.35 5.03 -1.54
C VAL A 33 -5.59 6.39 -2.18
N ASP A 34 -6.76 6.59 -2.78
CA ASP A 34 -7.09 7.87 -3.41
C ASP A 34 -7.14 9.01 -2.39
N GLU A 35 -7.77 8.79 -1.26
CA GLU A 35 -7.80 9.78 -0.17
C GLU A 35 -6.40 10.11 0.33
N ASN A 36 -5.58 9.08 0.57
CA ASN A 36 -4.22 9.25 1.07
C ASN A 36 -3.27 9.85 0.04
N SER A 37 -3.54 9.64 -1.25
CA SER A 37 -2.71 10.20 -2.32
C SER A 37 -2.75 11.73 -2.36
N LYS A 38 -3.77 12.33 -1.78
CA LYS A 38 -3.86 13.79 -1.67
C LYS A 38 -3.00 14.36 -0.55
N VAL A 39 -2.67 13.51 0.44
CA VAL A 39 -1.90 13.90 1.62
C VAL A 39 -0.42 13.51 1.47
N PHE A 40 -0.15 12.30 0.99
CA PHE A 40 1.20 11.75 0.93
C PHE A 40 1.76 11.80 -0.50
N ILE A 41 2.02 13.02 -0.99
CA ILE A 41 2.67 13.22 -2.30
C ILE A 41 4.18 13.29 -2.12
N ASP A 42 4.64 14.18 -1.25
CA ASP A 42 6.06 14.42 -0.98
C ASP A 42 6.49 13.89 0.39
N THR A 43 5.59 13.22 1.10
CA THR A 43 5.86 12.59 2.38
C THR A 43 5.45 11.12 2.32
N TYR A 44 5.94 10.36 3.29
CA TYR A 44 5.64 8.94 3.42
C TYR A 44 4.90 8.72 4.73
N PRO A 45 3.81 7.91 4.75
CA PRO A 45 3.15 7.61 6.02
C PRO A 45 4.09 6.79 6.92
N ARG A 46 4.08 7.13 8.20
CA ARG A 46 4.87 6.39 9.19
C ARG A 46 4.20 5.04 9.49
N ALA A 47 4.95 4.16 10.11
CA ALA A 47 4.51 2.78 10.35
C ALA A 47 3.33 2.68 11.32
N ALA A 48 3.16 3.67 12.21
CA ALA A 48 2.11 3.65 13.21
C ALA A 48 1.26 4.92 13.15
N SER A 49 -0.04 4.76 13.33
CA SER A 49 -0.96 5.90 13.41
C SER A 49 -0.94 6.53 14.81
N VAL A 50 -1.24 7.81 14.86
CA VAL A 50 -1.45 8.56 16.10
C VAL A 50 -2.83 9.17 16.03
N ASN A 51 -3.71 8.81 16.98
CA ASN A 51 -5.11 9.24 16.99
C ASN A 51 -5.82 8.92 15.66
N ASN A 52 -5.57 7.71 15.14
CA ASN A 52 -6.15 7.19 13.88
C ASN A 52 -5.70 7.95 12.62
N ILE A 53 -4.66 8.77 12.73
CA ILE A 53 -4.08 9.48 11.60
C ILE A 53 -2.61 9.08 11.47
N TYR A 54 -2.17 8.78 10.24
CA TYR A 54 -0.77 8.45 9.99
C TYR A 54 0.02 9.74 9.81
N PRO A 55 0.99 10.01 10.70
CA PRO A 55 1.90 11.13 10.48
C PRO A 55 2.80 10.84 9.28
N GLY A 56 3.17 11.89 8.56
CA GLY A 56 4.06 11.78 7.41
C GLY A 56 5.51 12.01 7.82
N THR A 57 6.42 11.46 7.06
CA THR A 57 7.84 11.79 7.16
C THR A 57 8.36 12.16 5.77
N LYS A 58 9.17 13.19 5.68
CA LYS A 58 9.79 13.60 4.43
C LYS A 58 11.06 12.82 4.13
N ASN A 59 11.59 12.16 5.13
CA ASN A 59 12.91 11.57 5.05
C ASN A 59 12.83 10.06 4.88
N ALA A 60 13.02 9.59 3.65
CA ALA A 60 13.10 8.17 3.36
C ALA A 60 14.35 7.52 3.98
N GLU A 61 15.25 8.32 4.53
CA GLU A 61 16.44 7.83 5.22
C GLU A 61 16.19 7.47 6.67
N ASP A 62 15.01 7.80 7.20
CA ASP A 62 14.68 7.49 8.60
C ASP A 62 14.59 5.98 8.77
N PHE A 63 15.58 5.42 9.46
CA PHE A 63 15.68 3.98 9.68
C PHE A 63 14.56 3.43 10.57
N ASP A 64 13.94 4.27 11.37
CA ASP A 64 12.82 3.86 12.20
C ASP A 64 11.55 3.62 11.36
N ASP A 65 11.53 4.14 10.13
CA ASP A 65 10.40 3.98 9.21
C ASP A 65 10.77 3.13 7.99
N TRP A 66 11.20 1.91 8.24
CA TRP A 66 11.53 0.96 7.18
C TRP A 66 10.33 0.63 6.27
N THR A 67 9.13 0.97 6.70
CA THR A 67 7.89 0.72 5.96
C THR A 67 7.55 1.79 4.93
N VAL A 68 8.35 2.84 4.79
CA VAL A 68 8.04 3.97 3.88
C VAL A 68 7.85 3.52 2.43
N GLY A 69 8.54 2.45 2.01
CA GLY A 69 8.42 1.92 0.66
C GLY A 69 7.08 1.25 0.35
N PHE A 70 6.34 0.86 1.37
CA PHE A 70 5.03 0.22 1.18
C PHE A 70 4.03 1.16 0.53
N TRP A 71 4.03 2.42 0.93
CA TRP A 71 3.13 3.43 0.34
C TRP A 71 3.42 3.62 -1.15
N THR A 72 4.67 3.79 -1.51
CA THR A 72 5.08 3.92 -2.91
C THR A 72 4.69 2.67 -3.72
N GLY A 73 4.88 1.48 -3.13
CA GLY A 73 4.44 0.22 -3.74
C GLY A 73 2.94 0.17 -3.94
N MET A 74 2.16 0.64 -2.99
CA MET A 74 0.70 0.71 -3.10
C MET A 74 0.26 1.64 -4.24
N LEU A 75 0.98 2.74 -4.45
CA LEU A 75 0.71 3.65 -5.57
C LEU A 75 0.96 2.96 -6.92
N TRP A 76 2.05 2.20 -7.04
CA TRP A 76 2.33 1.45 -8.26
C TRP A 76 1.28 0.38 -8.53
N LEU A 77 0.86 -0.36 -7.51
CA LEU A 77 -0.21 -1.35 -7.64
C LEU A 77 -1.52 -0.67 -8.05
N SER A 78 -1.81 0.49 -7.49
CA SER A 78 -3.01 1.26 -7.83
C SER A 78 -2.99 1.70 -9.29
N TYR A 79 -1.82 2.09 -9.78
CA TYR A 79 -1.64 2.40 -11.20
C TYR A 79 -1.90 1.17 -12.07
N GLU A 80 -1.34 0.02 -11.71
CA GLU A 80 -1.55 -1.21 -12.47
C GLU A 80 -3.02 -1.62 -12.52
N MET A 81 -3.76 -1.41 -11.43
CA MET A 81 -5.17 -1.78 -11.34
C MET A 81 -6.10 -0.81 -12.07
N THR A 82 -5.78 0.49 -12.07
CA THR A 82 -6.68 1.54 -12.58
C THR A 82 -6.20 2.20 -13.86
N GLU A 83 -4.91 2.05 -14.20
CA GLU A 83 -4.24 2.78 -15.28
C GLU A 83 -4.33 4.30 -15.12
N ASN A 84 -4.63 4.79 -13.91
CA ASN A 84 -4.71 6.22 -13.63
C ASN A 84 -3.31 6.79 -13.42
N GLU A 85 -2.89 7.64 -14.33
CA GLU A 85 -1.56 8.24 -14.36
C GLU A 85 -1.20 9.02 -13.09
N LYS A 86 -2.18 9.50 -12.34
CA LYS A 86 -1.89 10.26 -11.11
C LYS A 86 -1.11 9.43 -10.10
N TYR A 87 -1.41 8.13 -9.99
CA TYR A 87 -0.71 7.24 -9.07
C TYR A 87 0.75 7.03 -9.52
N ARG A 88 0.95 6.85 -10.82
CA ARG A 88 2.29 6.71 -11.38
C ARG A 88 3.15 7.97 -11.15
N LYS A 89 2.57 9.13 -11.37
CA LYS A 89 3.28 10.40 -11.18
C LYS A 89 3.71 10.61 -9.74
N ILE A 90 2.83 10.30 -8.79
CA ILE A 90 3.17 10.40 -7.36
C ILE A 90 4.26 9.39 -7.00
N ALA A 91 4.13 8.15 -7.48
CA ALA A 91 5.10 7.10 -7.21
C ALA A 91 6.48 7.46 -7.77
N GLU A 92 6.55 7.96 -9.00
CA GLU A 92 7.79 8.41 -9.61
C GLU A 92 8.42 9.57 -8.84
N TYR A 93 7.60 10.51 -8.39
CA TYR A 93 8.07 11.61 -7.57
C TYR A 93 8.69 11.11 -6.27
N GLN A 94 8.05 10.13 -5.63
CA GLN A 94 8.55 9.58 -4.38
C GLN A 94 9.84 8.78 -4.54
N LEU A 95 10.07 8.16 -5.70
CA LEU A 95 11.30 7.43 -5.97
C LEU A 95 12.56 8.32 -5.83
N LYS A 96 12.41 9.61 -6.06
CA LYS A 96 13.53 10.55 -5.89
C LYS A 96 14.01 10.60 -4.45
N GLY A 97 13.12 10.41 -3.49
CA GLY A 97 13.47 10.40 -2.05
C GLY A 97 14.26 9.17 -1.64
N TYR A 98 14.22 8.08 -2.41
CA TYR A 98 14.97 6.86 -2.10
C TYR A 98 16.40 6.88 -2.59
N LYS A 99 16.75 7.84 -3.42
CA LYS A 99 18.11 7.95 -3.99
C LYS A 99 19.16 8.07 -2.89
N THR A 100 18.91 8.91 -1.90
CA THR A 100 19.84 9.08 -0.78
C THR A 100 20.02 7.79 0.02
N ARG A 101 18.98 7.00 0.15
CA ARG A 101 19.04 5.72 0.85
C ARG A 101 19.91 4.70 0.11
N ILE A 102 19.89 4.74 -1.20
CA ILE A 102 20.70 3.85 -2.04
C ILE A 102 22.16 4.28 -2.04
N GLU A 103 22.41 5.59 -2.06
CA GLU A 103 23.76 6.16 -2.12
C GLU A 103 24.49 6.12 -0.78
N ASN A 104 23.77 5.98 0.32
CA ASN A 104 24.32 5.86 1.67
C ASN A 104 24.35 4.40 2.10
#